data_0e40742737c83a38c1ab6f14556a2074
#
_entry.id   0e40742737c83a38c1ab6f14556a2074
#
_cell.length_a   1.000
_cell.length_b   1.000
_cell.length_c   1.000
_cell.angle_alpha   90.00
_cell.angle_beta   90.00
_cell.angle_gamma   90.00
#
_symmetry.space_group_name_H-M   'P 1'
#
loop_
_entity.id
_entity.type
_entity.pdbx_description
1 polymer ?
#
loop_
_entity_poly.entity_id
_entity_poly.type
_entity_poly.pdbx_seq_one_letter_code
_entity_poly.pdbx_strand_id
1 'polypeptide(L)'
;MDHGIYVDTNLNFEEILTIANFGLQLERDNFKMVMLPGRSSSEQGDLRSYWILDVAGRDRIMTQYFKQSVPDFAQGRFSNPSQSVSPSNLKISVQNASSNPKTAKTVAAFLRKKGFSNVSVVKDWPDKQRQSQIIVQQGDLEAANLLQKALGDGKIEASSTGEIDSDLTLRIGEDWVKRFN
;
A
#
# COMPACT_ATOMS: atom_id res chain seq x y z
N MET A 1 27.13 14.74 -28.67
CA MET A 1 26.73 14.45 -27.27
C MET A 1 26.06 13.10 -27.28
N ASP A 2 26.75 12.14 -26.71
CA ASP A 2 26.30 10.76 -26.71
C ASP A 2 25.23 10.62 -25.62
N HIS A 3 23.98 10.51 -26.02
CA HIS A 3 22.88 10.27 -25.09
C HIS A 3 22.80 8.75 -24.82
N GLY A 4 23.73 8.25 -24.02
CA GLY A 4 23.71 6.88 -23.59
C GLY A 4 22.43 6.60 -22.80
N ILE A 5 21.64 5.61 -23.23
CA ILE A 5 20.53 5.08 -22.44
C ILE A 5 21.17 4.24 -21.34
N TYR A 6 21.03 4.69 -20.09
CA TYR A 6 21.44 3.94 -18.93
C TYR A 6 20.25 3.09 -18.45
N VAL A 7 20.44 1.79 -18.39
CA VAL A 7 19.45 0.86 -17.84
C VAL A 7 20.00 0.34 -16.52
N ASP A 8 19.28 0.60 -15.43
CA ASP A 8 19.56 0.01 -14.13
C ASP A 8 18.84 -1.33 -14.04
N THR A 9 19.61 -2.43 -13.99
CA THR A 9 19.07 -3.79 -14.00
C THR A 9 20.02 -4.74 -13.28
N ASN A 10 19.47 -5.79 -12.69
CA ASN A 10 20.22 -6.90 -12.14
C ASN A 10 20.52 -8.00 -13.16
N LEU A 11 20.09 -7.83 -14.43
CA LEU A 11 20.35 -8.78 -15.51
C LEU A 11 21.76 -8.59 -16.07
N ASN A 12 22.41 -9.69 -16.41
CA ASN A 12 23.67 -9.64 -17.15
C ASN A 12 23.43 -9.43 -18.65
N PHE A 13 24.51 -9.14 -19.40
CA PHE A 13 24.42 -8.81 -20.82
C PHE A 13 23.80 -9.94 -21.68
N GLU A 14 24.09 -11.21 -21.38
CA GLU A 14 23.54 -12.35 -22.12
C GLU A 14 22.03 -12.52 -21.88
N GLU A 15 21.58 -12.28 -20.65
CA GLU A 15 20.16 -12.29 -20.31
C GLU A 15 19.40 -11.15 -21.01
N ILE A 16 20.00 -9.96 -21.08
CA ILE A 16 19.44 -8.82 -21.82
C ILE A 16 19.33 -9.16 -23.31
N LEU A 17 20.37 -9.71 -23.93
CA LEU A 17 20.34 -10.14 -25.32
C LEU A 17 19.30 -11.21 -25.59
N THR A 18 19.15 -12.16 -24.69
CA THR A 18 18.14 -13.23 -24.80
C THR A 18 16.74 -12.65 -24.80
N ILE A 19 16.43 -11.73 -23.88
CA ILE A 19 15.14 -11.04 -23.83
C ILE A 19 14.92 -10.18 -25.08
N ALA A 20 15.94 -9.46 -25.52
CA ALA A 20 15.85 -8.64 -26.72
C ALA A 20 15.57 -9.46 -27.98
N ASN A 21 16.29 -10.60 -28.15
CA ASN A 21 16.05 -11.52 -29.27
C ASN A 21 14.66 -12.16 -29.21
N PHE A 22 14.18 -12.53 -28.05
CA PHE A 22 12.81 -13.00 -27.87
C PHE A 22 11.81 -11.91 -28.30
N GLY A 23 12.00 -10.67 -27.84
CA GLY A 23 11.14 -9.55 -28.21
C GLY A 23 11.13 -9.27 -29.73
N LEU A 24 12.26 -9.40 -30.43
CA LEU A 24 12.36 -9.22 -31.86
C LEU A 24 11.68 -10.33 -32.68
N GLN A 25 11.54 -11.52 -32.13
CA GLN A 25 10.85 -12.66 -32.76
C GLN A 25 9.35 -12.66 -32.49
N LEU A 26 8.85 -11.80 -31.61
CA LEU A 26 7.41 -11.72 -31.34
C LEU A 26 6.67 -11.12 -32.54
N GLU A 27 5.72 -11.87 -33.07
CA GLU A 27 4.78 -11.35 -34.06
C GLU A 27 3.93 -10.22 -33.44
N ARG A 28 3.61 -9.20 -34.22
CA ARG A 28 2.81 -8.05 -33.76
C ARG A 28 1.48 -8.43 -33.11
N ASP A 29 0.85 -9.50 -33.60
CA ASP A 29 -0.43 -9.99 -33.10
C ASP A 29 -0.34 -10.61 -31.70
N ASN A 30 0.88 -11.03 -31.31
CA ASN A 30 1.19 -11.55 -29.97
C ASN A 30 1.56 -10.44 -28.98
N PHE A 31 1.74 -9.21 -29.45
CA PHE A 31 2.04 -8.07 -28.60
C PHE A 31 0.75 -7.28 -28.30
N LYS A 32 0.33 -7.28 -27.06
CA LYS A 32 -0.86 -6.56 -26.61
C LYS A 32 -0.49 -5.58 -25.52
N MET A 33 -0.78 -4.31 -25.77
CA MET A 33 -0.61 -3.26 -24.80
C MET A 33 -1.98 -2.92 -24.19
N VAL A 34 -2.10 -3.00 -22.89
CA VAL A 34 -3.33 -2.65 -22.18
C VAL A 34 -2.99 -1.68 -21.05
N MET A 35 -3.86 -0.71 -20.85
CA MET A 35 -3.75 0.20 -19.72
C MET A 35 -4.50 -0.39 -18.54
N LEU A 36 -3.86 -0.43 -17.38
CA LEU A 36 -4.54 -0.77 -16.14
C LEU A 36 -5.56 0.33 -15.79
N PRO A 37 -6.84 -0.02 -15.62
CA PRO A 37 -7.87 0.96 -15.33
C PRO A 37 -7.66 1.57 -13.95
N GLY A 38 -7.98 2.83 -13.83
CA GLY A 38 -7.77 3.60 -12.61
C GLY A 38 -8.14 5.07 -12.84
N ARG A 39 -7.78 5.89 -11.89
CA ARG A 39 -7.99 7.35 -11.93
C ARG A 39 -6.81 8.09 -11.31
N SER A 40 -6.63 9.34 -11.69
CA SER A 40 -5.63 10.20 -11.08
C SER A 40 -6.03 10.60 -9.65
N SER A 41 -5.07 10.60 -8.73
CA SER A 41 -5.27 11.13 -7.37
C SER A 41 -5.55 12.63 -7.35
N SER A 42 -5.12 13.37 -8.38
CA SER A 42 -5.38 14.81 -8.52
C SER A 42 -6.87 15.13 -8.63
N GLU A 43 -7.70 14.21 -9.13
CA GLU A 43 -9.17 14.36 -9.14
C GLU A 43 -9.78 14.41 -7.74
N GLN A 44 -9.06 13.96 -6.72
CA GLN A 44 -9.46 13.98 -5.32
C GLN A 44 -8.82 15.13 -4.53
N GLY A 45 -8.14 16.07 -5.21
CA GLY A 45 -7.49 17.22 -4.59
C GLY A 45 -6.13 16.92 -3.94
N ASP A 46 -5.54 15.76 -4.20
CA ASP A 46 -4.17 15.49 -3.76
C ASP A 46 -3.17 16.22 -4.68
N LEU A 47 -2.24 16.94 -4.07
CA LEU A 47 -1.17 17.67 -4.80
C LEU A 47 -0.12 16.73 -5.41
N ARG A 48 -0.06 15.48 -4.98
CA ARG A 48 0.82 14.45 -5.54
C ARG A 48 0.06 13.67 -6.62
N SER A 49 0.66 13.55 -7.81
CA SER A 49 0.07 12.81 -8.92
C SER A 49 0.48 11.34 -8.84
N TYR A 50 -0.47 10.47 -8.52
CA TYR A 50 -0.33 9.03 -8.65
C TYR A 50 -1.62 8.40 -9.20
N TRP A 51 -1.50 7.20 -9.70
CA TRP A 51 -2.61 6.46 -10.31
C TRP A 51 -3.28 5.57 -9.28
N ILE A 52 -4.57 5.80 -9.03
CA ILE A 52 -5.39 4.96 -8.15
C ILE A 52 -5.97 3.83 -9.00
N LEU A 53 -5.47 2.61 -8.80
CA LEU A 53 -5.84 1.45 -9.59
C LEU A 53 -7.30 1.05 -9.34
N ASP A 54 -8.07 0.79 -10.42
CA ASP A 54 -9.33 0.04 -10.34
C ASP A 54 -9.02 -1.46 -10.28
N VAL A 55 -9.14 -2.02 -9.08
CA VAL A 55 -8.81 -3.42 -8.81
C VAL A 55 -9.70 -4.38 -9.60
N ALA A 56 -11.01 -4.12 -9.67
CA ALA A 56 -11.93 -4.96 -10.42
C ALA A 56 -11.64 -4.92 -11.93
N GLY A 57 -11.27 -3.75 -12.44
CA GLY A 57 -10.83 -3.57 -13.82
C GLY A 57 -9.52 -4.29 -14.11
N ARG A 58 -8.54 -4.20 -13.20
CA ARG A 58 -7.29 -4.96 -13.28
C ARG A 58 -7.56 -6.45 -13.37
N ASP A 59 -8.41 -7.00 -12.50
CA ASP A 59 -8.68 -8.44 -12.44
C ASP A 59 -9.34 -8.94 -13.72
N ARG A 60 -10.24 -8.14 -14.33
CA ARG A 60 -10.79 -8.42 -15.65
C ARG A 60 -9.71 -8.49 -16.72
N ILE A 61 -8.78 -7.53 -16.75
CA ILE A 61 -7.67 -7.51 -17.71
C ILE A 61 -6.75 -8.72 -17.50
N MET A 62 -6.38 -9.02 -16.26
CA MET A 62 -5.50 -10.15 -15.94
C MET A 62 -6.14 -11.48 -16.38
N THR A 63 -7.44 -11.67 -16.13
CA THR A 63 -8.15 -12.87 -16.57
C THR A 63 -8.25 -12.94 -18.09
N GLN A 64 -8.55 -11.81 -18.76
CA GLN A 64 -8.78 -11.78 -20.20
C GLN A 64 -7.50 -12.00 -21.02
N TYR A 65 -6.40 -11.35 -20.63
CA TYR A 65 -5.17 -11.33 -21.44
C TYR A 65 -4.10 -12.30 -20.96
N PHE A 66 -4.06 -12.60 -19.67
CA PHE A 66 -3.01 -13.47 -19.10
C PHE A 66 -3.54 -14.85 -18.74
N LYS A 67 -4.85 -15.09 -18.86
CA LYS A 67 -5.52 -16.36 -18.51
C LYS A 67 -5.13 -16.87 -17.11
N GLN A 68 -4.74 -15.95 -16.24
CA GLN A 68 -4.39 -16.25 -14.86
C GLN A 68 -5.53 -15.77 -13.96
N SER A 69 -6.04 -16.67 -13.13
CA SER A 69 -6.72 -16.22 -11.92
C SER A 69 -5.72 -15.44 -11.09
N VAL A 70 -6.06 -14.23 -10.72
CA VAL A 70 -5.22 -13.44 -9.81
C VAL A 70 -5.10 -14.24 -8.51
N PRO A 71 -3.89 -14.55 -8.01
CA PRO A 71 -3.72 -15.29 -6.77
C PRO A 71 -4.49 -14.63 -5.62
N ASP A 72 -4.98 -15.43 -4.65
CA ASP A 72 -5.80 -14.93 -3.54
C ASP A 72 -5.14 -13.80 -2.74
N PHE A 73 -3.80 -13.79 -2.63
CA PHE A 73 -3.07 -12.66 -2.02
C PHE A 73 -3.12 -11.38 -2.87
N ALA A 74 -3.23 -11.52 -4.20
CA ALA A 74 -3.35 -10.40 -5.14
C ALA A 74 -4.82 -10.10 -5.47
N GLN A 75 -5.71 -11.07 -5.26
CA GLN A 75 -7.16 -10.83 -5.15
C GLN A 75 -7.48 -10.12 -3.83
N GLY A 76 -6.45 -9.77 -3.12
CA GLY A 76 -6.41 -9.20 -1.81
C GLY A 76 -7.67 -8.47 -1.45
N ARG A 77 -8.11 -8.54 -0.27
CA ARG A 77 -9.29 -7.94 0.36
C ARG A 77 -9.88 -6.65 -0.28
N PHE A 78 -9.33 -6.25 -1.44
CA PHE A 78 -9.76 -5.16 -2.33
C PHE A 78 -10.86 -5.54 -3.32
N SER A 79 -11.23 -6.83 -3.45
CA SER A 79 -12.02 -7.33 -4.59
C SER A 79 -13.53 -7.26 -4.39
N ASN A 80 -14.01 -6.69 -3.29
CA ASN A 80 -15.44 -6.52 -3.09
C ASN A 80 -15.78 -5.12 -2.55
N PRO A 81 -16.21 -4.21 -3.43
CA PRO A 81 -16.79 -2.96 -2.97
C PRO A 81 -18.09 -3.14 -2.15
N SER A 82 -18.56 -4.39 -2.03
CA SER A 82 -19.75 -4.78 -1.25
C SER A 82 -19.44 -5.44 0.09
N GLN A 83 -18.18 -5.76 0.40
CA GLN A 83 -17.82 -6.18 1.74
C GLN A 83 -17.38 -4.94 2.51
N SER A 84 -18.26 -4.45 3.38
CA SER A 84 -17.91 -3.46 4.38
C SER A 84 -16.63 -3.91 5.10
N VAL A 85 -15.61 -3.07 5.06
CA VAL A 85 -14.34 -3.33 5.74
C VAL A 85 -14.62 -3.54 7.21
N SER A 86 -14.43 -4.78 7.69
CA SER A 86 -14.64 -5.09 9.10
C SER A 86 -13.37 -4.74 9.89
N PRO A 87 -13.48 -3.93 10.95
CA PRO A 87 -12.35 -3.59 11.82
C PRO A 87 -11.58 -4.82 12.33
N SER A 88 -12.31 -5.92 12.59
CA SER A 88 -11.74 -7.16 13.12
C SER A 88 -10.81 -7.89 12.15
N ASN A 89 -10.96 -7.67 10.84
CA ASN A 89 -10.18 -8.38 9.82
C ASN A 89 -8.92 -7.62 9.41
N LEU A 90 -8.83 -6.33 9.76
CA LEU A 90 -7.68 -5.50 9.40
C LEU A 90 -6.45 -5.84 10.24
N LYS A 91 -5.34 -6.16 9.57
CA LYS A 91 -4.03 -6.29 10.20
C LYS A 91 -3.38 -4.91 10.33
N ILE A 92 -3.28 -4.43 11.55
CA ILE A 92 -2.72 -3.11 11.84
C ILE A 92 -1.42 -3.28 12.62
N SER A 93 -0.33 -2.76 12.05
CA SER A 93 0.95 -2.63 12.75
C SER A 93 1.09 -1.24 13.34
N VAL A 94 1.36 -1.17 14.64
CA VAL A 94 1.58 0.08 15.37
C VAL A 94 3.06 0.29 15.61
N GLN A 95 3.61 1.36 15.04
CA GLN A 95 5.02 1.71 15.07
C GLN A 95 5.21 3.04 15.79
N ASN A 96 6.05 3.05 16.82
CA ASN A 96 6.33 4.27 17.56
C ASN A 96 7.40 5.11 16.87
N ALA A 97 7.08 6.37 16.61
CA ALA A 97 8.01 7.41 16.13
C ALA A 97 7.96 8.65 17.04
N SER A 98 7.50 8.48 18.28
CA SER A 98 7.43 9.53 19.29
C SER A 98 8.52 9.38 20.35
N SER A 99 8.66 10.38 21.20
CA SER A 99 9.60 10.35 22.33
C SER A 99 9.15 9.42 23.48
N ASN A 100 7.85 9.11 23.57
CA ASN A 100 7.32 8.27 24.63
C ASN A 100 7.18 6.80 24.19
N PRO A 101 7.97 5.87 24.77
CA PRO A 101 7.97 4.46 24.36
C PRO A 101 6.66 3.70 24.70
N LYS A 102 5.82 4.27 25.56
CA LYS A 102 4.56 3.63 25.96
C LYS A 102 3.41 3.92 25.00
N THR A 103 3.49 4.98 24.20
CA THR A 103 2.38 5.47 23.36
C THR A 103 1.88 4.41 22.39
N ALA A 104 2.77 3.66 21.72
CA ALA A 104 2.37 2.59 20.80
C ALA A 104 1.51 1.50 21.47
N LYS A 105 1.88 1.08 22.69
CA LYS A 105 1.13 0.08 23.46
C LYS A 105 -0.24 0.63 23.87
N THR A 106 -0.32 1.87 24.30
CA THR A 106 -1.58 2.55 24.68
C THR A 106 -2.51 2.66 23.48
N VAL A 107 -1.99 3.09 22.33
CA VAL A 107 -2.77 3.21 21.08
C VAL A 107 -3.24 1.85 20.59
N ALA A 108 -2.40 0.82 20.63
CA ALA A 108 -2.79 -0.54 20.26
C ALA A 108 -3.91 -1.07 21.18
N ALA A 109 -3.84 -0.83 22.50
CA ALA A 109 -4.90 -1.20 23.43
C ALA A 109 -6.19 -0.42 23.15
N PHE A 110 -6.11 0.86 22.81
CA PHE A 110 -7.26 1.66 22.42
C PHE A 110 -7.94 1.11 21.16
N LEU A 111 -7.17 0.78 20.12
CA LEU A 111 -7.70 0.20 18.88
C LEU A 111 -8.40 -1.13 19.11
N ARG A 112 -7.83 -2.00 19.95
CA ARG A 112 -8.49 -3.27 20.31
C ARG A 112 -9.84 -3.05 21.00
N LYS A 113 -9.96 -2.05 21.87
CA LYS A 113 -11.25 -1.65 22.48
C LYS A 113 -12.24 -1.10 21.44
N LYS A 114 -11.75 -0.55 20.32
CA LYS A 114 -12.59 -0.07 19.21
C LYS A 114 -12.98 -1.16 18.19
N GLY A 115 -12.63 -2.43 18.46
CA GLY A 115 -13.02 -3.56 17.63
C GLY A 115 -12.00 -3.98 16.58
N PHE A 116 -10.79 -3.39 16.56
CA PHE A 116 -9.69 -3.84 15.71
C PHE A 116 -8.97 -5.00 16.41
N SER A 117 -9.27 -6.23 16.03
CA SER A 117 -8.76 -7.43 16.74
C SER A 117 -7.30 -7.73 16.40
N ASN A 118 -6.86 -7.46 15.16
CA ASN A 118 -5.53 -7.80 14.66
C ASN A 118 -4.58 -6.59 14.72
N VAL A 119 -4.30 -6.12 15.94
CA VAL A 119 -3.37 -5.01 16.18
C VAL A 119 -2.10 -5.53 16.84
N SER A 120 -0.95 -5.31 16.21
CA SER A 120 0.38 -5.64 16.72
C SER A 120 1.22 -4.38 16.93
N VAL A 121 2.07 -4.40 17.96
CA VAL A 121 3.09 -3.36 18.14
C VAL A 121 4.39 -3.92 17.57
N VAL A 122 4.97 -3.18 16.63
CA VAL A 122 6.21 -3.57 15.93
C VAL A 122 7.39 -2.70 16.40
N LYS A 123 8.57 -2.94 15.83
CA LYS A 123 9.77 -2.19 16.14
C LYS A 123 9.56 -0.69 15.91
N ASP A 124 10.08 0.13 16.83
CA ASP A 124 10.02 1.59 16.74
C ASP A 124 10.65 2.09 15.44
N TRP A 125 10.07 3.14 14.88
CA TRP A 125 10.64 3.83 13.74
C TRP A 125 11.92 4.57 14.18
N PRO A 126 13.01 4.52 13.38
CA PRO A 126 14.30 5.13 13.80
C PRO A 126 14.20 6.63 14.05
N ASP A 127 13.43 7.31 13.20
CA ASP A 127 13.34 8.78 13.23
C ASP A 127 12.09 9.24 13.97
N LYS A 128 12.25 10.24 14.82
CA LYS A 128 11.11 10.88 15.50
C LYS A 128 10.30 11.70 14.51
N GLN A 129 8.98 11.58 14.61
CA GLN A 129 8.04 12.31 13.75
C GLN A 129 7.14 13.22 14.56
N ARG A 130 6.80 14.38 13.99
CA ARG A 130 5.90 15.34 14.64
C ARG A 130 4.45 14.93 14.51
N GLN A 131 4.08 14.35 13.35
CA GLN A 131 2.71 13.99 13.01
C GLN A 131 2.57 12.48 12.86
N SER A 132 1.46 11.96 13.35
CA SER A 132 1.09 10.56 13.18
C SER A 132 0.58 10.30 11.77
N GLN A 133 0.96 9.14 11.23
CA GLN A 133 0.65 8.73 9.86
C GLN A 133 -0.06 7.38 9.86
N ILE A 134 -1.07 7.26 9.00
CA ILE A 134 -1.71 6.00 8.65
C ILE A 134 -1.19 5.61 7.27
N ILE A 135 -0.28 4.65 7.22
CA ILE A 135 0.39 4.22 5.99
C ILE A 135 -0.41 3.05 5.42
N VAL A 136 -0.87 3.22 4.19
CA VAL A 136 -1.56 2.18 3.42
C VAL A 136 -0.51 1.38 2.68
N GLN A 137 -0.27 0.15 3.12
CA GLN A 137 0.70 -0.76 2.52
C GLN A 137 0.03 -1.74 1.57
N GLN A 138 -0.93 -2.49 2.07
CA GLN A 138 -1.70 -3.50 1.34
C GLN A 138 -3.21 -3.34 1.52
N GLY A 139 -3.62 -2.43 2.38
CA GLY A 139 -5.02 -2.09 2.64
C GLY A 139 -5.58 -1.14 1.59
N ASP A 140 -6.87 -0.96 1.57
CA ASP A 140 -7.53 0.05 0.77
C ASP A 140 -7.67 1.38 1.56
N LEU A 141 -7.98 2.45 0.82
CA LEU A 141 -8.21 3.76 1.42
C LEU A 141 -9.45 3.78 2.33
N GLU A 142 -10.42 2.89 2.10
CA GLU A 142 -11.61 2.76 2.94
C GLU A 142 -11.23 2.23 4.33
N ALA A 143 -10.34 1.23 4.38
CA ALA A 143 -9.76 0.73 5.62
C ALA A 143 -9.00 1.82 6.38
N ALA A 144 -8.20 2.63 5.67
CA ALA A 144 -7.47 3.74 6.27
C ALA A 144 -8.41 4.83 6.82
N ASN A 145 -9.47 5.16 6.07
CA ASN A 145 -10.50 6.10 6.52
C ASN A 145 -11.26 5.58 7.75
N LEU A 146 -11.55 4.27 7.80
CA LEU A 146 -12.18 3.65 8.95
C LEU A 146 -11.29 3.77 10.20
N LEU A 147 -10.00 3.48 10.05
CA LEU A 147 -9.02 3.62 11.12
C LEU A 147 -8.87 5.09 11.56
N GLN A 148 -8.78 6.03 10.61
CA GLN A 148 -8.70 7.47 10.89
C GLN A 148 -9.92 7.96 11.69
N LYS A 149 -11.14 7.55 11.30
CA LYS A 149 -12.37 7.88 12.04
C LYS A 149 -12.34 7.34 13.47
N ALA A 150 -11.85 6.12 13.66
CA ALA A 150 -11.76 5.51 15.00
C ALA A 150 -10.74 6.23 15.88
N LEU A 151 -9.66 6.71 15.30
CA LEU A 151 -8.61 7.47 15.97
C LEU A 151 -8.95 8.96 16.11
N GLY A 152 -9.79 9.49 15.22
CA GLY A 152 -10.21 10.89 15.17
C GLY A 152 -9.18 11.84 14.57
N ASP A 153 -8.01 11.34 14.15
CA ASP A 153 -6.95 12.11 13.47
C ASP A 153 -5.90 11.16 12.87
N GLY A 154 -4.93 11.70 12.15
CA GLY A 154 -3.82 10.98 11.51
C GLY A 154 -3.80 11.21 10.00
N LYS A 155 -2.62 11.50 9.45
CA LYS A 155 -2.44 11.71 8.01
C LYS A 155 -2.44 10.36 7.29
N ILE A 156 -3.36 10.16 6.36
CA ILE A 156 -3.33 8.97 5.49
C ILE A 156 -2.27 9.16 4.40
N GLU A 157 -1.42 8.16 4.22
CA GLU A 157 -0.33 8.18 3.26
C GLU A 157 -0.18 6.81 2.58
N ALA A 158 -0.27 6.79 1.25
CA ALA A 158 0.05 5.60 0.47
C ALA A 158 1.58 5.55 0.30
N SER A 159 2.24 4.61 0.95
CA SER A 159 3.69 4.50 0.96
C SER A 159 4.14 3.07 1.18
N SER A 160 5.24 2.67 0.54
CA SER A 160 5.88 1.38 0.76
C SER A 160 6.74 1.30 2.02
N THR A 161 6.71 2.35 2.87
CA THR A 161 7.50 2.41 4.10
C THR A 161 6.81 1.80 5.32
N GLY A 162 5.63 1.22 5.14
CA GLY A 162 4.90 0.51 6.19
C GLY A 162 5.45 -0.90 6.45
N GLU A 163 4.87 -1.58 7.42
CA GLU A 163 5.20 -2.97 7.75
C GLU A 163 4.62 -3.92 6.69
N ILE A 164 5.47 -4.77 6.10
CA ILE A 164 5.13 -5.59 4.92
C ILE A 164 3.95 -6.54 5.18
N ASP A 165 3.86 -7.10 6.39
CA ASP A 165 2.82 -8.08 6.74
C ASP A 165 1.53 -7.43 7.29
N SER A 166 1.34 -6.11 7.11
CA SER A 166 0.16 -5.39 7.57
C SER A 166 -0.65 -4.78 6.44
N ASP A 167 -1.96 -4.69 6.62
CA ASP A 167 -2.83 -3.93 5.71
C ASP A 167 -2.59 -2.42 5.91
N LEU A 168 -2.42 -2.00 7.16
CA LEU A 168 -2.16 -0.63 7.55
C LEU A 168 -1.01 -0.58 8.57
N THR A 169 -0.12 0.41 8.41
CA THR A 169 0.86 0.74 9.46
C THR A 169 0.52 2.08 10.06
N LEU A 170 0.29 2.08 11.36
CA LEU A 170 0.07 3.29 12.15
C LEU A 170 1.37 3.74 12.77
N ARG A 171 1.98 4.80 12.22
CA ARG A 171 3.20 5.40 12.73
C ARG A 171 2.85 6.58 13.63
N ILE A 172 3.19 6.48 14.90
CA ILE A 172 2.76 7.42 15.94
C ILE A 172 3.80 8.51 16.13
N GLY A 173 3.42 9.76 15.88
CA GLY A 173 4.23 10.95 16.11
C GLY A 173 4.04 11.58 17.48
N GLU A 174 4.69 12.73 17.70
CA GLU A 174 4.63 13.51 18.95
C GLU A 174 3.25 14.10 19.23
N ASP A 175 2.45 14.35 18.19
CA ASP A 175 1.09 14.87 18.28
C ASP A 175 0.17 13.98 19.12
N TRP A 176 0.41 12.67 19.13
CA TRP A 176 -0.42 11.72 19.87
C TRP A 176 0.09 11.40 21.27
N VAL A 177 1.32 11.78 21.62
CA VAL A 177 1.86 11.58 22.98
C VAL A 177 0.97 12.25 24.03
N LYS A 178 0.51 13.49 23.77
CA LYS A 178 -0.36 14.23 24.70
C LYS A 178 -1.78 13.65 24.78
N ARG A 179 -2.23 12.98 23.74
CA ARG A 179 -3.59 12.46 23.61
C ARG A 179 -3.77 11.10 24.27
N PHE A 180 -2.72 10.29 24.27
CA PHE A 180 -2.72 8.92 24.76
C PHE A 180 -1.84 8.71 26.00
N ASN A 181 -1.50 9.79 26.70
CA ASN A 181 -0.84 9.76 28.01
C ASN A 181 -1.85 9.59 29.13
#